data_b6c4d79d4fecf508c31bbae611dea734
#
_entry.id   b6c4d79d4fecf508c31bbae611dea734
#
_cell.length_a   1.000
_cell.length_b   1.000
_cell.length_c   1.000
_cell.angle_alpha   90.00
_cell.angle_beta   90.00
_cell.angle_gamma   90.00
#
_symmetry.space_group_name_H-M   'P 1'
#
loop_
_entity.id
_entity.type
_entity.pdbx_description
1 polymer ?
#
loop_
_entity_poly.entity_id
_entity_poly.type
_entity_poly.pdbx_seq_one_letter_code
_entity_poly.pdbx_strand_id
1 'polypeptide(L)'
;KLTHHVSEEEAINMAEKAYEKSESFLDQSENDTKLFGLGCTGAISTNRDRKGEDRAHIAIKTSTSLDSFSLYFDKNNRDRISEDIIISKQIINCIANVHGINNNIPLNLLENEKLQRSH
;
A
#
# COMPACT_ATOMS: atom_id res chain seq x y z
N LYS A 1 4.70 -18.56 18.24
CA LYS A 1 5.23 -17.27 18.25
C LYS A 1 4.73 -16.39 17.13
N LEU A 2 4.19 -15.33 17.55
CA LEU A 2 3.59 -14.47 16.60
C LEU A 2 4.54 -13.47 16.07
N THR A 3 4.47 -13.24 14.84
CA THR A 3 5.22 -12.15 14.30
C THR A 3 4.35 -11.37 13.37
N HIS A 4 4.43 -10.09 13.52
CA HIS A 4 3.90 -9.21 12.54
C HIS A 4 5.01 -8.86 11.60
N HIS A 5 4.85 -9.22 10.38
CA HIS A 5 5.84 -8.88 9.38
C HIS A 5 5.41 -7.65 8.64
N VAL A 6 6.19 -6.58 8.85
CA VAL A 6 6.00 -5.38 8.06
C VAL A 6 6.92 -5.52 6.87
N SER A 7 6.41 -6.09 5.81
CA SER A 7 7.23 -6.39 4.66
C SER A 7 6.42 -6.25 3.38
N GLU A 8 7.16 -6.05 2.30
CA GLU A 8 6.57 -6.02 0.98
C GLU A 8 5.90 -7.34 0.65
N GLU A 9 6.53 -8.44 1.03
CA GLU A 9 6.00 -9.76 0.76
C GLU A 9 4.64 -9.96 1.40
N GLU A 10 4.48 -9.50 2.62
CA GLU A 10 3.21 -9.61 3.30
C GLU A 10 2.14 -8.77 2.62
N ALA A 11 2.49 -7.56 2.19
CA ALA A 11 1.56 -6.70 1.47
C ALA A 11 1.12 -7.36 0.17
N ILE A 12 2.04 -7.98 -0.54
CA ILE A 12 1.72 -8.69 -1.78
C ILE A 12 0.78 -9.85 -1.50
N ASN A 13 1.06 -10.63 -0.47
CA ASN A 13 0.17 -11.75 -0.10
C ASN A 13 -1.23 -11.26 0.21
N MET A 14 -1.35 -10.17 0.94
CA MET A 14 -2.65 -9.61 1.26
C MET A 14 -3.38 -9.15 0.01
N ALA A 15 -2.66 -8.52 -0.91
CA ALA A 15 -3.25 -8.04 -2.15
C ALA A 15 -3.76 -9.21 -3.00
N GLU A 16 -2.97 -10.27 -3.09
CA GLU A 16 -3.35 -11.42 -3.88
C GLU A 16 -4.56 -12.14 -3.29
N LYS A 17 -4.60 -12.28 -1.97
CA LYS A 17 -5.73 -12.92 -1.32
C LYS A 17 -7.00 -12.09 -1.47
N ALA A 18 -6.86 -10.77 -1.35
CA ALA A 18 -8.01 -9.88 -1.52
C ALA A 18 -8.53 -9.96 -2.95
N TYR A 19 -7.64 -10.05 -3.91
CA TYR A 19 -8.04 -10.16 -5.31
C TYR A 19 -8.79 -11.46 -5.56
N GLU A 20 -8.27 -12.58 -5.06
CA GLU A 20 -8.92 -13.89 -5.23
C GLU A 20 -10.31 -13.88 -4.62
N LYS A 21 -10.44 -13.27 -3.45
CA LYS A 21 -11.74 -13.21 -2.79
C LYS A 21 -12.72 -12.36 -3.58
N SER A 22 -12.25 -11.24 -4.14
CA SER A 22 -13.10 -10.40 -4.98
C SER A 22 -13.58 -11.13 -6.20
N GLU A 23 -12.70 -11.92 -6.84
CA GLU A 23 -13.09 -12.71 -8.01
C GLU A 23 -14.19 -13.68 -7.67
N SER A 24 -14.12 -14.28 -6.47
CA SER A 24 -15.08 -15.33 -6.10
C SER A 24 -16.49 -14.77 -5.90
N PHE A 25 -16.61 -13.46 -5.68
CA PHE A 25 -17.91 -12.83 -5.49
C PHE A 25 -18.46 -12.21 -6.76
N LEU A 26 -17.69 -12.22 -7.84
CA LEU A 26 -18.11 -11.54 -9.05
C LEU A 26 -19.02 -12.44 -9.86
N ASP A 27 -20.15 -11.88 -10.27
CA ASP A 27 -21.04 -12.56 -11.19
C ASP A 27 -20.45 -12.46 -12.60
N GLN A 28 -20.60 -13.51 -13.39
CA GLN A 28 -20.08 -13.49 -14.74
C GLN A 28 -20.67 -12.41 -15.61
N SER A 29 -21.86 -11.94 -15.26
CA SER A 29 -22.47 -10.86 -16.01
C SER A 29 -21.77 -9.51 -15.79
N GLU A 30 -20.84 -9.48 -14.85
CA GLU A 30 -20.11 -8.24 -14.53
C GLU A 30 -18.69 -8.26 -15.03
N ASN A 31 -18.49 -8.80 -16.22
CA ASN A 31 -17.15 -8.95 -16.78
C ASN A 31 -16.42 -7.64 -16.99
N ASP A 32 -17.15 -6.54 -17.12
CA ASP A 32 -16.53 -5.25 -17.35
C ASP A 32 -16.04 -4.58 -16.07
N THR A 33 -16.35 -5.17 -14.93
CA THR A 33 -15.91 -4.61 -13.65
C THR A 33 -14.42 -4.83 -13.48
N LYS A 34 -13.72 -3.74 -13.19
CA LYS A 34 -12.28 -3.85 -12.96
C LYS A 34 -12.04 -4.19 -11.49
N LEU A 35 -11.51 -5.37 -11.27
CA LEU A 35 -11.23 -5.85 -9.92
C LEU A 35 -9.81 -5.56 -9.53
N PHE A 36 -9.60 -5.32 -8.25
CA PHE A 36 -8.26 -5.26 -7.70
C PHE A 36 -8.27 -5.75 -6.27
N GLY A 37 -7.11 -6.21 -5.80
CA GLY A 37 -6.91 -6.54 -4.41
C GLY A 37 -5.81 -5.65 -3.86
N LEU A 38 -6.01 -5.13 -2.66
CA LEU A 38 -5.05 -4.22 -2.04
C LEU A 38 -4.54 -4.82 -0.74
N GLY A 39 -3.24 -4.75 -0.54
CA GLY A 39 -2.62 -5.15 0.71
C GLY A 39 -1.74 -4.04 1.22
N CYS A 40 -1.73 -3.87 2.53
CA CYS A 40 -0.93 -2.82 3.15
C CYS A 40 -0.42 -3.31 4.50
N THR A 41 0.88 -3.19 4.71
CA THR A 41 1.48 -3.46 6.01
C THR A 41 2.30 -2.25 6.41
N GLY A 42 2.34 -1.95 7.72
CA GLY A 42 3.07 -0.78 8.14
C GLY A 42 3.59 -0.89 9.55
N ALA A 43 4.75 -0.27 9.76
CA ALA A 43 5.31 -0.01 11.08
C ALA A 43 5.44 1.50 11.17
N ILE A 44 4.44 2.13 11.74
CA ILE A 44 4.36 3.56 11.76
C ILE A 44 4.47 4.08 13.20
N SER A 45 4.43 5.38 13.35
CA SER A 45 4.78 6.03 14.60
C SER A 45 3.69 5.87 15.64
N THR A 46 3.63 4.71 16.28
CA THR A 46 2.70 4.46 17.36
C THR A 46 3.38 4.39 18.72
N ASN A 47 4.71 4.22 18.71
CA ASN A 47 5.47 4.08 19.94
C ASN A 47 6.84 4.74 19.72
N ARG A 48 7.11 5.78 20.48
CA ARG A 48 8.33 6.54 20.28
C ARG A 48 9.60 5.75 20.61
N ASP A 49 9.45 4.72 21.44
CA ASP A 49 10.60 3.93 21.81
C ASP A 49 10.90 2.82 20.81
N ARG A 50 10.08 2.68 19.79
CA ARG A 50 10.31 1.65 18.80
C ARG A 50 11.59 1.91 18.04
N LYS A 51 12.38 0.88 17.91
CA LYS A 51 13.59 0.95 17.11
C LYS A 51 13.28 0.59 15.68
N GLY A 52 14.15 0.99 14.78
CA GLY A 52 13.94 0.77 13.38
C GLY A 52 13.18 1.92 12.75
N GLU A 53 13.14 1.93 11.45
CA GLU A 53 12.49 3.01 10.74
C GLU A 53 11.00 2.79 10.60
N ASP A 54 10.27 3.86 10.46
CA ASP A 54 8.86 3.80 10.15
C ASP A 54 8.72 3.55 8.66
N ARG A 55 7.91 2.56 8.31
CA ARG A 55 7.75 2.22 6.91
C ARG A 55 6.41 1.58 6.66
N ALA A 56 6.02 1.58 5.40
CA ALA A 56 4.80 0.91 4.97
C ALA A 56 5.02 0.29 3.61
N HIS A 57 4.35 -0.81 3.36
CA HIS A 57 4.40 -1.49 2.08
C HIS A 57 2.98 -1.64 1.58
N ILE A 58 2.77 -1.26 0.32
CA ILE A 58 1.46 -1.28 -0.31
C ILE A 58 1.56 -2.10 -1.59
N ALA A 59 0.66 -3.05 -1.77
CA ALA A 59 0.62 -3.82 -3.00
C ALA A 59 -0.79 -3.80 -3.57
N ILE A 60 -0.88 -3.80 -4.89
CA ILE A 60 -2.17 -3.83 -5.55
C ILE A 60 -2.10 -4.85 -6.69
N LYS A 61 -3.05 -5.77 -6.68
CA LYS A 61 -3.12 -6.88 -7.63
C LYS A 61 -4.33 -6.73 -8.52
N THR A 62 -4.11 -6.84 -9.83
CA THR A 62 -5.21 -6.90 -10.79
C THR A 62 -5.09 -8.20 -11.59
N SER A 63 -5.97 -8.39 -12.56
CA SER A 63 -5.92 -9.58 -13.38
C SER A 63 -4.65 -9.64 -14.23
N THR A 64 -4.03 -8.51 -14.49
CA THR A 64 -2.88 -8.45 -15.40
C THR A 64 -1.62 -7.91 -14.78
N SER A 65 -1.69 -7.46 -13.51
CA SER A 65 -0.51 -6.80 -12.93
C SER A 65 -0.46 -6.99 -11.42
N LEU A 66 0.74 -6.77 -10.91
CA LEU A 66 0.99 -6.70 -9.48
C LEU A 66 2.00 -5.58 -9.29
N ASP A 67 1.60 -4.55 -8.59
CA ASP A 67 2.49 -3.44 -8.27
C ASP A 67 2.69 -3.38 -6.77
N SER A 68 3.90 -3.10 -6.33
CA SER A 68 4.16 -2.93 -4.92
C SER A 68 5.04 -1.72 -4.70
N PHE A 69 4.80 -1.04 -3.58
CA PHE A 69 5.48 0.19 -3.22
C PHE A 69 5.90 0.12 -1.77
N SER A 70 7.04 0.70 -1.48
CA SER A 70 7.54 0.81 -0.11
C SER A 70 7.75 2.28 0.21
N LEU A 71 7.20 2.71 1.33
CA LEU A 71 7.35 4.06 1.84
C LEU A 71 8.23 4.02 3.07
N TYR A 72 9.20 4.91 3.13
CA TYR A 72 10.11 5.04 4.28
C TYR A 72 10.00 6.44 4.82
N PHE A 73 9.67 6.56 6.10
CA PHE A 73 9.35 7.83 6.74
C PHE A 73 10.45 8.32 7.64
N ASP A 74 10.49 9.63 7.82
CA ASP A 74 11.38 10.25 8.79
C ASP A 74 10.73 10.19 10.17
N LYS A 75 11.16 9.23 10.95
CA LYS A 75 10.60 8.96 12.26
C LYS A 75 10.65 10.14 13.20
N ASN A 76 11.64 11.01 13.03
CA ASN A 76 11.82 12.14 13.92
C ASN A 76 10.95 13.34 13.56
N ASN A 77 10.48 13.41 12.33
CA ASN A 77 9.74 14.57 11.83
C ASN A 77 8.32 14.25 11.39
N ARG A 78 7.87 13.01 11.60
CA ARG A 78 6.51 12.60 11.27
C ARG A 78 5.83 12.04 12.50
N ASP A 79 4.57 12.37 12.67
CA ASP A 79 3.76 11.67 13.67
C ASP A 79 2.86 10.66 12.95
N ARG A 80 2.10 9.91 13.73
CA ARG A 80 1.26 8.86 13.17
C ARG A 80 0.25 9.41 12.18
N ILE A 81 -0.34 10.56 12.49
CA ILE A 81 -1.38 11.11 11.63
C ILE A 81 -0.81 11.47 10.27
N SER A 82 0.37 12.10 10.25
CA SER A 82 0.95 12.49 8.97
C SER A 82 1.41 11.28 8.17
N GLU A 83 1.88 10.22 8.83
CA GLU A 83 2.24 9.00 8.14
C GLU A 83 1.00 8.33 7.54
N ASP A 84 -0.09 8.27 8.30
CA ASP A 84 -1.33 7.70 7.80
C ASP A 84 -1.86 8.46 6.59
N ILE A 85 -1.74 9.77 6.61
CA ILE A 85 -2.20 10.58 5.48
C ILE A 85 -1.41 10.25 4.22
N ILE A 86 -0.09 10.10 4.35
CA ILE A 86 0.74 9.78 3.19
C ILE A 86 0.42 8.39 2.66
N ILE A 87 0.24 7.42 3.55
CA ILE A 87 -0.13 6.07 3.14
C ILE A 87 -1.47 6.10 2.41
N SER A 88 -2.43 6.83 2.94
CA SER A 88 -3.76 6.93 2.31
C SER A 88 -3.67 7.55 0.93
N LYS A 89 -2.85 8.58 0.77
CA LYS A 89 -2.67 9.20 -0.54
C LYS A 89 -2.09 8.23 -1.54
N GLN A 90 -1.10 7.43 -1.12
CA GLN A 90 -0.51 6.46 -2.04
C GLN A 90 -1.49 5.35 -2.38
N ILE A 91 -2.32 4.93 -1.45
CA ILE A 91 -3.36 3.94 -1.74
C ILE A 91 -4.33 4.50 -2.78
N ILE A 92 -4.76 5.75 -2.60
CA ILE A 92 -5.65 6.38 -3.58
C ILE A 92 -4.98 6.45 -4.95
N ASN A 93 -3.69 6.79 -4.98
CA ASN A 93 -2.95 6.83 -6.23
C ASN A 93 -2.92 5.47 -6.92
N CYS A 94 -2.73 4.41 -6.15
CA CYS A 94 -2.73 3.05 -6.71
C CYS A 94 -4.08 2.70 -7.30
N ILE A 95 -5.15 3.00 -6.59
CA ILE A 95 -6.50 2.70 -7.06
C ILE A 95 -6.82 3.53 -8.32
N ALA A 96 -6.44 4.79 -8.32
CA ALA A 96 -6.66 5.65 -9.48
C ALA A 96 -5.94 5.09 -10.70
N ASN A 97 -4.72 4.63 -10.53
CA ASN A 97 -3.96 4.07 -11.65
C ASN A 97 -4.60 2.82 -12.22
N VAL A 98 -5.21 1.99 -11.38
CA VAL A 98 -5.93 0.82 -11.86
C VAL A 98 -7.08 1.23 -12.78
N HIS A 99 -7.68 2.37 -12.52
CA HIS A 99 -8.81 2.86 -13.32
C HIS A 99 -8.36 3.81 -14.43
N GLY A 100 -7.06 3.86 -14.72
CA GLY A 100 -6.57 4.67 -15.83
C GLY A 100 -6.47 6.15 -15.55
N ILE A 101 -6.56 6.55 -14.30
CA ILE A 101 -6.46 7.95 -13.92
C ILE A 101 -5.00 8.26 -13.62
N ASN A 102 -4.43 9.21 -14.35
CA ASN A 102 -3.00 9.48 -14.25
C ASN A 102 -2.64 10.64 -13.32
N ASN A 103 -3.62 11.32 -12.77
CA ASN A 103 -3.35 12.43 -11.87
C ASN A 103 -3.14 11.90 -10.46
N ASN A 104 -1.89 11.84 -10.04
CA ASN A 104 -1.57 11.35 -8.72
C ASN A 104 -1.58 12.49 -7.71
N ILE A 105 -1.98 12.16 -6.48
CA ILE A 105 -1.92 13.09 -5.37
C ILE A 105 -0.48 13.21 -4.92
N PRO A 106 0.08 14.42 -4.82
CA PRO A 106 1.45 14.55 -4.34
C PRO A 106 1.58 14.10 -2.90
N LEU A 107 2.63 13.35 -2.60
CA LEU A 107 2.86 12.87 -1.24
C LEU A 107 3.58 13.89 -0.37
N ASN A 108 4.35 14.77 -0.99
CA ASN A 108 5.11 15.80 -0.28
C ASN A 108 6.05 15.20 0.76
N LEU A 109 6.85 14.24 0.31
CA LEU A 109 7.80 13.57 1.19
C LEU A 109 8.91 14.52 1.63
N LEU A 110 9.44 14.26 2.81
CA LEU A 110 10.59 14.99 3.30
C LEU A 110 11.85 14.49 2.62
N GLU A 111 12.94 15.24 2.81
CA GLU A 111 14.18 15.00 2.08
C GLU A 111 14.72 13.59 2.28
N ASN A 112 14.60 13.06 3.48
CA ASN A 112 15.13 11.73 3.80
C ASN A 112 14.07 10.62 3.71
N GLU A 113 12.91 10.95 3.20
CA GLU A 113 11.87 9.96 2.97
C GLU A 113 11.88 9.51 1.52
N LYS A 114 11.33 8.34 1.26
CA LYS A 114 11.28 7.90 -0.12
C LYS A 114 10.15 6.92 -0.37
N LEU A 115 9.73 6.88 -1.62
CA LEU A 115 8.79 5.91 -2.13
C LEU A 115 9.53 5.08 -3.18
N GLN A 116 9.56 3.77 -2.97
CA GLN A 116 10.19 2.85 -3.91
C GLN A 116 9.13 1.94 -4.51
N ARG A 117 9.22 1.73 -5.81
CA ARG A 117 8.35 0.78 -6.49
C ARG A 117 9.16 -0.46 -6.81
N SER A 118 8.64 -1.64 -6.43
CA SER A 118 9.34 -2.90 -6.63
C SER A 118 8.72 -3.75 -7.74
N HIS A 119 7.45 -3.57 -7.99
CA HIS A 119 6.78 -4.32 -9.06
C HIS A 119 5.91 -3.43 -9.89
#